data_d3d667b22e375073dfa1165418384897
#
_entry.id   d3d667b22e375073dfa1165418384897
#
_cell.length_a   1.000
_cell.length_b   1.000
_cell.length_c   1.000
_cell.angle_alpha   90.00
_cell.angle_beta   90.00
_cell.angle_gamma   90.00
#
_symmetry.space_group_name_H-M   'P 1'
#
loop_
_entity.id
_entity.type
_entity.pdbx_description
1 polymer ?
#
loop_
_entity_poly.entity_id
_entity_poly.type
_entity_poly.pdbx_seq_one_letter_code
_entity_poly.pdbx_strand_id
1 'polypeptide(L)'
;LVRHVLIRKGFTSGQLMVCLVINKKMTKMSYPTAGVQKNTNEFLPNQGELLAALAEIQGMTSVSVSINTEKTNVIMGTKIHNLWGESTIEDTIHVRDMQKENYPYTGDALTFKISPLSFYQVNPVQTEKLYSLALEYAGLTGKETVWDLYCGIGTIGLTAADHAKQVVGVEVNREAVHDAIGNAKHNGVKNARFFAADATRWI
;
A
#
# COMPACT_ATOMS: atom_id res chain seq x y z
N LEU A 1 -14.46 -12.80 -17.29
CA LEU A 1 -13.71 -13.28 -16.13
C LEU A 1 -12.92 -12.15 -15.49
N VAL A 2 -11.98 -11.49 -16.20
CA VAL A 2 -11.27 -10.29 -15.73
C VAL A 2 -12.16 -9.06 -15.92
N ARG A 3 -12.34 -8.27 -14.85
CA ARG A 3 -13.12 -7.02 -14.85
C ARG A 3 -12.23 -5.80 -14.99
N HIS A 4 -11.15 -5.77 -14.20
CA HIS A 4 -10.21 -4.66 -14.17
C HIS A 4 -8.78 -5.18 -14.02
N VAL A 5 -7.84 -4.35 -14.41
CA VAL A 5 -6.40 -4.54 -14.15
C VAL A 5 -5.92 -3.30 -13.41
N LEU A 6 -5.44 -3.48 -12.19
CA LEU A 6 -4.76 -2.45 -11.44
C LEU A 6 -3.26 -2.60 -11.64
N ILE A 7 -2.61 -1.54 -12.09
CA ILE A 7 -1.14 -1.48 -12.21
C ILE A 7 -0.65 -0.37 -11.30
N ARG A 8 0.35 -0.68 -10.46
CA ARG A 8 1.04 0.28 -9.62
C ARG A 8 2.53 0.23 -9.91
N LYS A 9 3.18 1.38 -9.83
CA LYS A 9 4.62 1.50 -9.94
C LYS A 9 5.14 2.29 -8.74
N GLY A 10 6.14 1.76 -8.05
CA GLY A 10 6.96 2.52 -7.12
C GLY A 10 7.84 3.48 -7.93
N PHE A 11 7.72 4.77 -7.65
CA PHE A 11 8.38 5.79 -8.45
C PHE A 11 9.88 5.79 -8.23
N THR A 12 10.30 5.65 -6.98
CA THR A 12 11.71 5.61 -6.57
C THR A 12 12.32 4.23 -6.77
N SER A 13 11.58 3.17 -6.42
CA SER A 13 12.06 1.79 -6.49
C SER A 13 12.04 1.21 -7.91
N GLY A 14 11.18 1.73 -8.78
CA GLY A 14 10.91 1.14 -10.09
C GLY A 14 10.12 -0.17 -10.05
N GLN A 15 9.72 -0.65 -8.86
CA GLN A 15 8.94 -1.87 -8.68
C GLN A 15 7.55 -1.76 -9.29
N LEU A 16 7.08 -2.85 -9.90
CA LEU A 16 5.77 -2.94 -10.52
C LEU A 16 4.89 -3.96 -9.81
N MET A 17 3.64 -3.61 -9.63
CA MET A 17 2.57 -4.48 -9.14
C MET A 17 1.46 -4.55 -10.16
N VAL A 18 0.98 -5.77 -10.43
CA VAL A 18 -0.24 -6.03 -11.19
C VAL A 18 -1.25 -6.76 -10.31
N CYS A 19 -2.45 -6.23 -10.19
CA CYS A 19 -3.57 -6.91 -9.54
C CYS A 19 -4.72 -7.07 -10.53
N LEU A 20 -5.10 -8.32 -10.81
CA LEU A 20 -6.20 -8.67 -11.70
C LEU A 20 -7.49 -8.79 -10.92
N VAL A 21 -8.49 -7.97 -11.22
CA VAL A 21 -9.80 -8.07 -10.59
C VAL A 21 -10.68 -9.02 -11.39
N ILE A 22 -11.11 -10.10 -10.76
CA ILE A 22 -11.92 -11.14 -11.40
C ILE A 22 -13.30 -11.29 -10.74
N ASN A 23 -14.30 -11.69 -11.51
CA ASN A 23 -15.67 -11.91 -11.04
C ASN A 23 -16.01 -13.41 -10.92
N LYS A 24 -15.02 -14.24 -10.63
CA LYS A 24 -15.21 -15.69 -10.50
C LYS A 24 -15.36 -16.06 -9.02
N LYS A 25 -16.49 -16.66 -8.65
CA LYS A 25 -16.58 -17.38 -7.37
C LYS A 25 -15.66 -18.60 -7.44
N MET A 26 -14.84 -18.79 -6.40
CA MET A 26 -14.12 -20.06 -6.26
C MET A 26 -15.14 -21.18 -6.16
N THR A 27 -15.30 -21.97 -7.21
CA THR A 27 -15.96 -23.26 -7.10
C THR A 27 -14.98 -24.18 -6.37
N LYS A 28 -15.42 -24.78 -5.25
CA LYS A 28 -14.69 -25.92 -4.65
C LYS A 28 -14.52 -26.93 -5.78
N MET A 29 -13.29 -27.17 -6.21
CA MET A 29 -13.03 -28.18 -7.24
C MET A 29 -13.47 -29.54 -6.68
N SER A 30 -14.32 -30.23 -7.41
CA SER A 30 -14.52 -31.67 -7.26
C SER A 30 -13.17 -32.37 -7.41
N TYR A 31 -12.81 -33.21 -6.46
CA TYR A 31 -11.55 -33.96 -6.42
C TYR A 31 -11.29 -34.64 -7.76
N PRO A 32 -10.12 -34.50 -8.38
CA PRO A 32 -9.79 -35.27 -9.57
C PRO A 32 -9.56 -36.71 -9.18
N THR A 33 -10.12 -37.59 -9.95
CA THR A 33 -9.80 -39.02 -9.96
C THR A 33 -8.29 -39.23 -10.06
N ALA A 34 -7.79 -40.20 -9.31
CA ALA A 34 -6.40 -40.56 -9.07
C ALA A 34 -5.39 -40.21 -10.18
N GLY A 35 -4.32 -39.52 -9.84
CA GLY A 35 -3.06 -39.56 -10.58
C GLY A 35 -2.49 -38.23 -11.11
N VAL A 36 -3.19 -37.08 -11.04
CA VAL A 36 -2.67 -35.81 -11.50
C VAL A 36 -2.75 -34.78 -10.37
N GLN A 37 -1.62 -34.44 -9.78
CA GLN A 37 -1.50 -33.23 -8.92
C GLN A 37 -1.68 -32.00 -9.81
N LYS A 38 -2.93 -31.56 -10.06
CA LYS A 38 -3.20 -30.21 -10.53
C LYS A 38 -3.09 -29.27 -9.34
N ASN A 39 -2.22 -28.27 -9.44
CA ASN A 39 -2.16 -27.15 -8.50
C ASN A 39 -3.57 -26.57 -8.33
N THR A 40 -4.15 -26.71 -7.14
CA THR A 40 -5.58 -26.48 -6.84
C THR A 40 -5.97 -25.01 -6.73
N ASN A 41 -5.09 -24.06 -7.09
CA ASN A 41 -5.29 -22.61 -6.95
C ASN A 41 -5.17 -21.84 -8.27
N GLU A 42 -5.75 -22.40 -9.35
CA GLU A 42 -5.77 -21.68 -10.63
C GLU A 42 -6.97 -20.73 -10.68
N PHE A 43 -6.72 -19.43 -10.57
CA PHE A 43 -7.74 -18.37 -10.63
C PHE A 43 -8.12 -18.01 -12.06
N LEU A 44 -7.19 -18.17 -12.99
CA LEU A 44 -7.29 -17.76 -14.39
C LEU A 44 -6.90 -18.91 -15.33
N PRO A 45 -7.55 -19.03 -16.51
CA PRO A 45 -7.04 -19.92 -17.56
C PRO A 45 -5.63 -19.52 -17.96
N ASN A 46 -4.76 -20.50 -18.18
CA ASN A 46 -3.37 -20.29 -18.58
C ASN A 46 -2.58 -19.39 -17.61
N GLN A 47 -2.90 -19.44 -16.32
CA GLN A 47 -2.28 -18.61 -15.29
C GLN A 47 -0.74 -18.72 -15.31
N GLY A 48 -0.20 -19.91 -15.52
CA GLY A 48 1.25 -20.13 -15.57
C GLY A 48 1.94 -19.35 -16.70
N GLU A 49 1.37 -19.36 -17.91
CA GLU A 49 1.89 -18.62 -19.07
C GLU A 49 1.81 -17.11 -18.84
N LEU A 50 0.68 -16.65 -18.27
CA LEU A 50 0.52 -15.23 -17.92
C LEU A 50 1.56 -14.78 -16.90
N LEU A 51 1.79 -15.54 -15.83
CA LEU A 51 2.76 -15.22 -14.80
C LEU A 51 4.19 -15.22 -15.37
N ALA A 52 4.52 -16.17 -16.22
CA ALA A 52 5.82 -16.22 -16.91
C ALA A 52 6.05 -14.95 -17.76
N ALA A 53 5.06 -14.57 -18.56
CA ALA A 53 5.15 -13.37 -19.40
C ALA A 53 5.24 -12.07 -18.57
N LEU A 54 4.50 -11.98 -17.46
CA LEU A 54 4.57 -10.82 -16.56
C LEU A 54 5.93 -10.74 -15.85
N ALA A 55 6.51 -11.87 -15.46
CA ALA A 55 7.81 -11.94 -14.77
C ALA A 55 8.97 -11.43 -15.63
N GLU A 56 8.85 -11.45 -16.98
CA GLU A 56 9.86 -10.91 -17.90
C GLU A 56 9.86 -9.36 -17.94
N ILE A 57 8.81 -8.71 -17.42
CA ILE A 57 8.74 -7.25 -17.42
C ILE A 57 9.70 -6.70 -16.37
N GLN A 58 10.61 -5.84 -16.81
CA GLN A 58 11.58 -5.21 -15.91
C GLN A 58 10.87 -4.46 -14.75
N GLY A 59 11.27 -4.76 -13.52
CA GLY A 59 10.69 -4.18 -12.31
C GLY A 59 9.45 -4.93 -11.79
N MET A 60 8.95 -5.96 -12.48
CA MET A 60 7.82 -6.75 -11.99
C MET A 60 8.18 -7.38 -10.65
N THR A 61 7.41 -7.05 -9.62
CA THR A 61 7.68 -7.44 -8.22
C THR A 61 6.51 -8.22 -7.63
N SER A 62 5.27 -7.86 -8.01
CA SER A 62 4.06 -8.42 -7.41
C SER A 62 2.99 -8.66 -8.46
N VAL A 63 2.45 -9.88 -8.50
CA VAL A 63 1.26 -10.22 -9.28
C VAL A 63 0.23 -10.87 -8.37
N SER A 64 -0.96 -10.31 -8.33
CA SER A 64 -2.04 -10.76 -7.47
C SER A 64 -3.39 -10.80 -8.18
N VAL A 65 -4.36 -11.44 -7.55
CA VAL A 65 -5.75 -11.43 -7.99
C VAL A 65 -6.65 -10.94 -6.86
N SER A 66 -7.61 -10.09 -7.21
CA SER A 66 -8.70 -9.64 -6.35
C SER A 66 -10.01 -10.24 -6.83
N ILE A 67 -10.72 -10.94 -5.94
CA ILE A 67 -12.02 -11.52 -6.28
C ILE A 67 -13.11 -10.53 -5.93
N ASN A 68 -13.79 -9.99 -6.95
CA ASN A 68 -14.95 -9.12 -6.78
C ASN A 68 -16.12 -9.62 -7.63
N THR A 69 -17.10 -10.23 -6.97
CA THR A 69 -18.33 -10.73 -7.60
C THR A 69 -19.50 -9.77 -7.45
N GLU A 70 -19.32 -8.67 -6.74
CA GLU A 70 -20.37 -7.71 -6.45
C GLU A 70 -20.70 -6.86 -7.69
N LYS A 71 -21.99 -6.54 -7.86
CA LYS A 71 -22.47 -5.63 -8.92
C LYS A 71 -22.54 -4.20 -8.39
N THR A 72 -21.41 -3.68 -7.93
CA THR A 72 -21.29 -2.32 -7.38
C THR A 72 -20.22 -1.53 -8.12
N ASN A 73 -20.07 -0.26 -7.80
CA ASN A 73 -19.03 0.61 -8.34
C ASN A 73 -17.66 0.35 -7.69
N VAL A 74 -17.59 -0.51 -6.66
CA VAL A 74 -16.33 -0.88 -6.02
C VAL A 74 -15.54 -1.77 -6.96
N ILE A 75 -14.31 -1.37 -7.27
CA ILE A 75 -13.43 -2.07 -8.21
C ILE A 75 -12.81 -3.30 -7.54
N MET A 76 -12.18 -3.10 -6.39
CA MET A 76 -11.43 -4.14 -5.69
C MET A 76 -12.34 -4.96 -4.80
N GLY A 77 -12.13 -6.27 -4.76
CA GLY A 77 -12.71 -7.13 -3.73
C GLY A 77 -11.92 -7.05 -2.43
N THR A 78 -12.49 -7.58 -1.37
CA THR A 78 -11.86 -7.60 -0.02
C THR A 78 -10.79 -8.69 0.13
N LYS A 79 -10.76 -9.68 -0.76
CA LYS A 79 -9.79 -10.80 -0.72
C LYS A 79 -8.79 -10.66 -1.85
N ILE A 80 -7.53 -10.57 -1.47
CA ILE A 80 -6.40 -10.56 -2.39
C ILE A 80 -5.64 -11.89 -2.25
N HIS A 81 -5.30 -12.48 -3.38
CA HIS A 81 -4.46 -13.67 -3.43
C HIS A 81 -3.19 -13.35 -4.22
N ASN A 82 -2.05 -13.46 -3.57
CA ASN A 82 -0.77 -13.32 -4.26
C ASN A 82 -0.55 -14.53 -5.17
N LEU A 83 -0.22 -14.29 -6.43
CA LEU A 83 0.01 -15.32 -7.44
C LEU A 83 1.49 -15.54 -7.73
N TRP A 84 2.28 -14.45 -7.65
CA TRP A 84 3.70 -14.47 -7.93
C TRP A 84 4.41 -13.28 -7.28
N GLY A 85 5.65 -13.49 -6.85
CA GLY A 85 6.50 -12.47 -6.25
C GLY A 85 6.01 -12.03 -4.86
N GLU A 86 6.33 -10.79 -4.52
CA GLU A 86 6.02 -10.18 -3.23
C GLU A 86 4.53 -9.80 -3.12
N SER A 87 4.03 -9.68 -1.89
CA SER A 87 2.65 -9.21 -1.65
C SER A 87 2.49 -7.69 -1.75
N THR A 88 3.59 -6.96 -1.73
CA THR A 88 3.66 -5.49 -1.76
C THR A 88 4.76 -5.03 -2.72
N ILE A 89 4.68 -3.77 -3.13
CA ILE A 89 5.81 -3.03 -3.70
C ILE A 89 6.24 -1.95 -2.72
N GLU A 90 7.41 -1.38 -2.94
CA GLU A 90 7.96 -0.31 -2.11
C GLU A 90 8.04 0.99 -2.91
N ASP A 91 7.86 2.11 -2.23
CA ASP A 91 8.18 3.43 -2.73
C ASP A 91 8.66 4.33 -1.58
N THR A 92 9.45 5.37 -1.90
CA THR A 92 10.06 6.23 -0.89
C THR A 92 9.53 7.64 -1.02
N ILE A 93 9.17 8.25 0.11
CA ILE A 93 8.83 9.66 0.27
C ILE A 93 10.00 10.35 0.95
N HIS A 94 10.51 11.41 0.31
CA HIS A 94 11.59 12.25 0.84
C HIS A 94 11.02 13.54 1.41
N VAL A 95 11.60 14.00 2.50
CA VAL A 95 11.31 15.32 3.06
C VAL A 95 12.13 16.39 2.33
N ARG A 96 11.50 17.51 2.03
CA ARG A 96 12.11 18.65 1.31
C ARG A 96 12.23 19.86 2.21
N ASP A 97 13.29 20.61 2.05
CA ASP A 97 13.46 21.92 2.67
C ASP A 97 12.64 22.96 1.87
N MET A 98 11.47 23.32 2.38
CA MET A 98 10.54 24.21 1.71
C MET A 98 10.95 25.70 1.78
N GLN A 99 11.97 26.03 2.59
CA GLN A 99 12.49 27.40 2.72
C GLN A 99 13.61 27.72 1.71
N LYS A 100 14.15 26.70 1.06
CA LYS A 100 15.20 26.84 0.06
C LYS A 100 14.67 26.83 -1.37
N GLU A 101 15.37 27.55 -2.25
CA GLU A 101 15.09 27.52 -3.67
C GLU A 101 15.18 26.08 -4.22
N ASN A 102 14.25 25.73 -5.12
CA ASN A 102 14.12 24.40 -5.73
C ASN A 102 13.79 23.25 -4.75
N TYR A 103 13.49 23.53 -3.48
CA TYR A 103 13.03 22.58 -2.47
C TYR A 103 13.89 21.30 -2.43
N PRO A 104 15.19 21.42 -2.08
CA PRO A 104 16.09 20.27 -2.03
C PRO A 104 15.68 19.27 -0.95
N TYR A 105 16.14 18.04 -1.08
CA TYR A 105 15.93 17.01 -0.05
C TYR A 105 16.70 17.35 1.23
N THR A 106 16.09 17.11 2.39
CA THR A 106 16.73 17.28 3.72
C THR A 106 17.69 16.14 4.05
N GLY A 107 17.50 15.00 3.43
CA GLY A 107 18.15 13.73 3.76
C GLY A 107 17.20 12.74 4.45
N ASP A 108 16.08 13.21 5.00
CA ASP A 108 15.08 12.37 5.63
C ASP A 108 14.21 11.70 4.56
N ALA A 109 14.03 10.39 4.69
CA ALA A 109 13.24 9.60 3.76
C ALA A 109 12.61 8.41 4.47
N LEU A 110 11.39 8.05 4.04
CA LEU A 110 10.67 6.88 4.53
C LEU A 110 10.24 6.01 3.36
N THR A 111 10.48 4.71 3.48
CA THR A 111 10.08 3.72 2.50
C THR A 111 8.80 3.02 2.95
N PHE A 112 7.80 3.03 2.09
CA PHE A 112 6.48 2.48 2.37
C PHE A 112 6.26 1.20 1.57
N LYS A 113 5.79 0.16 2.26
CA LYS A 113 5.22 -1.04 1.64
C LYS A 113 3.78 -0.76 1.26
N ILE A 114 3.47 -1.01 -0.01
CA ILE A 114 2.20 -0.67 -0.63
C ILE A 114 1.55 -1.96 -1.12
N SER A 115 0.41 -2.32 -0.52
CA SER A 115 -0.38 -3.48 -0.93
C SER A 115 -1.35 -3.11 -2.07
N PRO A 116 -1.99 -4.08 -2.75
CA PRO A 116 -3.00 -3.78 -3.76
C PRO A 116 -4.17 -2.92 -3.25
N LEU A 117 -4.51 -3.04 -1.97
CA LEU A 117 -5.63 -2.30 -1.34
C LEU A 117 -5.20 -0.98 -0.68
N SER A 118 -3.90 -0.74 -0.49
CA SER A 118 -3.41 0.48 0.15
C SER A 118 -3.75 1.70 -0.70
N PHE A 119 -4.26 2.76 -0.08
CA PHE A 119 -4.23 4.08 -0.70
C PHE A 119 -2.80 4.61 -0.64
N TYR A 120 -2.28 5.07 -1.76
CA TYR A 120 -0.99 5.74 -1.87
C TYR A 120 -1.08 6.83 -2.93
N GLN A 121 -0.50 7.99 -2.66
CA GLN A 121 -0.58 9.15 -3.54
C GLN A 121 0.06 8.87 -4.90
N VAL A 122 -0.68 9.18 -5.98
CA VAL A 122 -0.27 8.86 -7.36
C VAL A 122 0.77 9.82 -7.94
N ASN A 123 0.98 10.98 -7.32
CA ASN A 123 1.99 11.96 -7.73
C ASN A 123 3.03 12.16 -6.61
N PRO A 124 4.08 11.33 -6.54
CA PRO A 124 5.04 11.36 -5.45
C PRO A 124 5.78 12.70 -5.35
N VAL A 125 6.10 13.34 -6.46
CA VAL A 125 6.78 14.65 -6.45
C VAL A 125 5.95 15.73 -5.76
N GLN A 126 4.64 15.77 -6.01
CA GLN A 126 3.76 16.71 -5.34
C GLN A 126 3.44 16.27 -3.91
N THR A 127 3.38 14.98 -3.64
CA THR A 127 3.19 14.42 -2.30
C THR A 127 4.34 14.83 -1.38
N GLU A 128 5.57 14.70 -1.82
CA GLU A 128 6.75 15.13 -1.05
C GLU A 128 6.68 16.63 -0.69
N LYS A 129 6.34 17.48 -1.67
CA LYS A 129 6.17 18.93 -1.44
C LYS A 129 5.04 19.22 -0.46
N LEU A 130 3.88 18.57 -0.65
CA LEU A 130 2.71 18.78 0.20
C LEU A 130 3.00 18.36 1.65
N TYR A 131 3.60 17.19 1.86
CA TYR A 131 3.92 16.71 3.20
C TYR A 131 4.99 17.56 3.87
N SER A 132 6.03 17.96 3.14
CA SER A 132 7.08 18.85 3.66
C SER A 132 6.51 20.21 4.05
N LEU A 133 5.63 20.79 3.24
CA LEU A 133 4.94 22.04 3.54
C LEU A 133 4.01 21.91 4.76
N ALA A 134 3.31 20.77 4.88
CA ALA A 134 2.48 20.50 6.05
C ALA A 134 3.31 20.41 7.34
N LEU A 135 4.49 19.79 7.29
CA LEU A 135 5.43 19.74 8.42
C LEU A 135 5.93 21.14 8.80
N GLU A 136 6.29 21.95 7.80
CA GLU A 136 6.74 23.34 8.04
C GLU A 136 5.64 24.15 8.74
N TYR A 137 4.41 24.10 8.24
CA TYR A 137 3.28 24.82 8.83
C TYR A 137 2.88 24.29 10.21
N ALA A 138 3.05 22.99 10.46
CA ALA A 138 2.80 22.41 11.78
C ALA A 138 3.77 22.93 12.86
N GLY A 139 4.97 23.37 12.46
CA GLY A 139 5.96 23.96 13.37
C GLY A 139 6.30 23.08 14.57
N LEU A 140 6.39 21.77 14.34
CA LEU A 140 6.61 20.77 15.40
C LEU A 140 7.97 20.99 16.09
N THR A 141 7.98 20.88 17.42
CA THR A 141 9.16 21.11 18.28
C THR A 141 9.66 19.83 18.96
N GLY A 142 9.07 18.68 18.67
CA GLY A 142 9.34 17.40 19.33
C GLY A 142 8.56 17.19 20.63
N LYS A 143 7.64 18.09 20.99
CA LYS A 143 6.85 18.02 22.24
C LYS A 143 5.37 17.67 21.97
N GLU A 144 4.94 17.81 20.75
CA GLU A 144 3.54 17.68 20.34
C GLU A 144 3.14 16.22 20.14
N THR A 145 1.86 15.94 20.37
CA THR A 145 1.20 14.73 19.87
C THR A 145 0.47 15.09 18.58
N VAL A 146 0.87 14.45 17.49
CA VAL A 146 0.23 14.60 16.18
C VAL A 146 -0.87 13.55 16.05
N TRP A 147 -2.08 13.99 15.68
CA TRP A 147 -3.21 13.12 15.35
C TRP A 147 -3.39 13.07 13.85
N ASP A 148 -3.18 11.88 13.28
CA ASP A 148 -3.42 11.59 11.87
C ASP A 148 -4.74 10.84 11.74
N LEU A 149 -5.81 11.60 11.57
CA LEU A 149 -7.16 11.06 11.40
C LEU A 149 -7.36 10.65 9.94
N TYR A 150 -7.82 9.43 9.71
CA TYR A 150 -7.90 8.79 8.38
C TYR A 150 -6.51 8.48 7.80
N CYS A 151 -5.63 7.94 8.65
CA CYS A 151 -4.20 7.83 8.37
C CYS A 151 -3.82 6.86 7.23
N GLY A 152 -4.74 6.01 6.76
CA GLY A 152 -4.44 5.00 5.75
C GLY A 152 -3.28 4.11 6.17
N ILE A 153 -2.26 3.99 5.32
CA ILE A 153 -1.03 3.24 5.61
C ILE A 153 0.02 4.07 6.39
N GLY A 154 -0.39 5.21 6.93
CA GLY A 154 0.41 6.04 7.85
C GLY A 154 1.39 6.99 7.18
N THR A 155 1.23 7.32 5.89
CA THR A 155 2.24 8.07 5.14
C THR A 155 2.54 9.44 5.74
N ILE A 156 1.54 10.28 6.02
CA ILE A 156 1.75 11.62 6.54
C ILE A 156 2.15 11.60 8.03
N GLY A 157 1.49 10.75 8.82
CA GLY A 157 1.80 10.62 10.25
C GLY A 157 3.22 10.14 10.50
N LEU A 158 3.69 9.15 9.74
CA LEU A 158 5.06 8.64 9.85
C LEU A 158 6.09 9.69 9.41
N THR A 159 5.79 10.49 8.36
CA THR A 159 6.66 11.59 7.94
C THR A 159 6.80 12.65 9.03
N ALA A 160 5.79 12.84 9.87
CA ALA A 160 5.83 13.76 11.01
C ALA A 160 6.52 13.19 12.27
N ALA A 161 6.78 11.89 12.32
CA ALA A 161 7.17 11.22 13.55
C ALA A 161 8.49 11.72 14.14
N ASP A 162 9.50 12.01 13.30
CA ASP A 162 10.82 12.49 13.76
C ASP A 162 10.76 13.91 14.33
N HIS A 163 9.70 14.66 14.01
CA HIS A 163 9.49 16.03 14.48
C HIS A 163 8.50 16.13 15.65
N ALA A 164 7.89 15.02 16.07
CA ALA A 164 6.86 14.97 17.09
C ALA A 164 7.26 14.12 18.31
N LYS A 165 6.70 14.42 19.49
CA LYS A 165 6.81 13.52 20.64
C LYS A 165 6.14 12.19 20.39
N GLN A 166 4.98 12.22 19.76
CA GLN A 166 4.16 11.04 19.46
C GLN A 166 3.27 11.30 18.25
N VAL A 167 3.04 10.25 17.47
CA VAL A 167 2.02 10.21 16.42
C VAL A 167 0.94 9.20 16.79
N VAL A 168 -0.31 9.59 16.63
CA VAL A 168 -1.48 8.73 16.81
C VAL A 168 -2.27 8.70 15.51
N GLY A 169 -2.25 7.59 14.82
CA GLY A 169 -3.00 7.36 13.59
C GLY A 169 -4.32 6.62 13.87
N VAL A 170 -5.40 7.09 13.26
CA VAL A 170 -6.72 6.46 13.34
C VAL A 170 -7.23 6.20 11.93
N GLU A 171 -7.67 4.98 11.66
CA GLU A 171 -8.17 4.54 10.36
C GLU A 171 -9.24 3.47 10.55
N VAL A 172 -10.32 3.54 9.80
CA VAL A 172 -11.42 2.58 9.89
C VAL A 172 -11.08 1.22 9.26
N ASN A 173 -10.22 1.22 8.26
CA ASN A 173 -9.81 0.01 7.56
C ASN A 173 -8.69 -0.70 8.32
N ARG A 174 -9.01 -1.88 8.86
CA ARG A 174 -8.06 -2.70 9.65
C ARG A 174 -6.81 -3.12 8.86
N GLU A 175 -6.94 -3.40 7.58
CA GLU A 175 -5.82 -3.78 6.71
C GLU A 175 -4.84 -2.59 6.55
N ALA A 176 -5.38 -1.38 6.34
CA ALA A 176 -4.55 -0.19 6.26
C ALA A 176 -3.82 0.12 7.59
N VAL A 177 -4.48 -0.12 8.73
CA VAL A 177 -3.83 -0.01 10.07
C VAL A 177 -2.71 -1.03 10.21
N HIS A 178 -2.93 -2.27 9.77
CA HIS A 178 -1.88 -3.29 9.78
C HIS A 178 -0.68 -2.85 8.90
N ASP A 179 -0.94 -2.33 7.71
CA ASP A 179 0.08 -1.80 6.81
C ASP A 179 0.82 -0.60 7.45
N ALA A 180 0.10 0.30 8.14
CA ALA A 180 0.70 1.45 8.85
C ALA A 180 1.66 1.00 9.97
N ILE A 181 1.26 0.00 10.76
CA ILE A 181 2.13 -0.60 11.80
C ILE A 181 3.36 -1.26 11.16
N GLY A 182 3.16 -1.97 10.06
CA GLY A 182 4.25 -2.57 9.28
C GLY A 182 5.22 -1.51 8.75
N ASN A 183 4.72 -0.41 8.22
CA ASN A 183 5.50 0.71 7.71
C ASN A 183 6.27 1.44 8.82
N ALA A 184 5.65 1.64 9.99
CA ALA A 184 6.35 2.20 11.16
C ALA A 184 7.54 1.32 11.56
N LYS A 185 7.33 0.01 11.65
CA LYS A 185 8.39 -0.95 11.97
C LYS A 185 9.48 -0.97 10.91
N HIS A 186 9.11 -0.96 9.62
CA HIS A 186 10.05 -0.98 8.48
C HIS A 186 10.99 0.23 8.51
N ASN A 187 10.47 1.40 8.88
CA ASN A 187 11.24 2.64 8.99
C ASN A 187 11.85 2.88 10.39
N GLY A 188 11.73 1.93 11.32
CA GLY A 188 12.27 2.07 12.67
C GLY A 188 11.58 3.13 13.56
N VAL A 189 10.40 3.62 13.15
CA VAL A 189 9.61 4.61 13.91
C VAL A 189 9.01 3.97 15.15
N LYS A 190 9.35 4.50 16.33
CA LYS A 190 8.95 3.92 17.63
C LYS A 190 7.89 4.74 18.37
N ASN A 191 7.68 5.99 17.99
CA ASN A 191 6.76 6.94 18.62
C ASN A 191 5.43 7.09 17.88
N ALA A 192 5.12 6.20 16.93
CA ALA A 192 3.83 6.15 16.24
C ALA A 192 2.98 4.97 16.74
N ARG A 193 1.68 5.22 16.90
CA ARG A 193 0.67 4.21 17.26
C ARG A 193 -0.52 4.33 16.33
N PHE A 194 -1.05 3.20 15.89
CA PHE A 194 -2.17 3.16 14.94
C PHE A 194 -3.33 2.35 15.49
N PHE A 195 -4.55 2.84 15.29
CA PHE A 195 -5.77 2.28 15.83
C PHE A 195 -6.83 2.10 14.73
N ALA A 196 -7.42 0.90 14.70
CA ALA A 196 -8.54 0.61 13.81
C ALA A 196 -9.85 1.10 14.46
N ALA A 197 -10.27 2.32 14.12
CA ALA A 197 -11.44 2.96 14.69
C ALA A 197 -12.06 3.97 13.71
N ASP A 198 -13.32 4.32 13.97
CA ASP A 198 -13.97 5.45 13.31
C ASP A 198 -13.53 6.74 14.01
N ALA A 199 -12.80 7.59 13.27
CA ALA A 199 -12.26 8.85 13.79
C ALA A 199 -13.34 9.77 14.38
N THR A 200 -14.56 9.74 13.85
CA THR A 200 -15.68 10.56 14.35
C THR A 200 -16.20 10.16 15.71
N ARG A 201 -15.84 8.97 16.18
CA ARG A 201 -16.24 8.41 17.48
C ARG A 201 -15.08 8.31 18.47
N TRP A 202 -13.90 8.69 18.04
CA TRP A 202 -12.66 8.49 18.78
C TRP A 202 -12.15 9.75 19.46
N ILE A 203 -12.66 10.92 19.04
CA ILE A 203 -12.34 12.26 19.57
C ILE A 203 -13.30 12.62 20.69
#